data_30e495a951193f00a9890ec1c52b7858
#
_entry.id   30e495a951193f00a9890ec1c52b7858
#
_cell.length_a   1.000
_cell.length_b   1.000
_cell.length_c   1.000
_cell.angle_alpha   90.00
_cell.angle_beta   90.00
_cell.angle_gamma   90.00
#
_symmetry.space_group_name_H-M   'P 1'
#
loop_
_entity.id
_entity.type
_entity.pdbx_description
1 polymer ?
#
loop_
_entity_poly.entity_id
_entity_poly.type
_entity_poly.pdbx_seq_one_letter_code
_entity_poly.pdbx_strand_id
1 'polypeptide(L)'
;MTTQAEADSDPIHVLIVDDHPMVREGLAGVLERYNMRISGLAANGKQAVEMYSVRRPDVMLLDLRLPDQSGFDVVRTLLAMDPQARIIILTSAQGDASIYNAISLGARGYLLKGIDGASLADQVRRVAAGGSCLSPETAEKLTQYISSQKLSQREIEVLGLISKGKGNKEIADLIFVTENTVKMHVKKILLKLRANDRTQAVVIAIQRGLLDA
;
A
#
# COMPACT_ATOMS: atom_id res chain seq x y z
N MET A 1 27.49 30.53 6.94
CA MET A 1 26.35 31.46 6.76
C MET A 1 25.31 30.76 5.90
N THR A 2 24.59 29.82 6.48
CA THR A 2 23.51 29.10 5.80
C THR A 2 22.58 28.66 6.91
N THR A 3 21.50 29.36 7.19
CA THR A 3 20.36 28.86 7.98
C THR A 3 19.47 30.00 8.47
N GLN A 4 18.87 30.76 7.58
CA GLN A 4 17.79 31.68 7.95
C GLN A 4 16.63 31.74 6.94
N ALA A 5 16.63 30.89 5.89
CA ALA A 5 15.57 30.86 4.88
C ALA A 5 14.49 29.80 5.12
N GLU A 6 14.65 28.91 6.10
CA GLU A 6 13.70 27.81 6.38
C GLU A 6 12.64 28.12 7.47
N ALA A 7 12.68 29.30 8.06
CA ALA A 7 11.86 29.66 9.23
C ALA A 7 10.50 30.30 8.90
N ASP A 8 10.13 30.50 7.63
CA ASP A 8 8.96 31.32 7.26
C ASP A 8 7.95 30.60 6.35
N SER A 9 8.06 29.28 6.19
CA SER A 9 7.00 28.49 5.53
C SER A 9 6.06 27.88 6.57
N ASP A 10 4.76 27.99 6.33
CA ASP A 10 3.76 27.32 7.16
C ASP A 10 4.12 25.83 7.34
N PRO A 11 3.99 25.28 8.56
CA PRO A 11 4.37 23.91 8.81
C PRO A 11 3.51 22.94 8.01
N ILE A 12 4.13 21.93 7.41
CA ILE A 12 3.43 20.88 6.65
C ILE A 12 2.47 20.12 7.58
N HIS A 13 1.20 20.07 7.21
CA HIS A 13 0.17 19.35 7.97
C HIS A 13 0.11 17.89 7.52
N VAL A 14 0.35 16.97 8.46
CA VAL A 14 0.39 15.53 8.18
C VAL A 14 -0.74 14.81 8.91
N LEU A 15 -1.51 13.99 8.20
CA LEU A 15 -2.45 13.02 8.75
C LEU A 15 -1.79 11.65 8.79
N ILE A 16 -1.77 11.00 9.95
CA ILE A 16 -1.17 9.68 10.15
C ILE A 16 -2.27 8.64 10.34
N VAL A 17 -2.23 7.57 9.56
CA VAL A 17 -3.22 6.48 9.56
C VAL A 17 -2.51 5.15 9.74
N ASP A 18 -2.71 4.53 10.89
CA ASP A 18 -2.14 3.23 11.26
C ASP A 18 -3.01 2.62 12.37
N ASP A 19 -3.23 1.33 12.42
CA ASP A 19 -4.03 0.69 13.47
C ASP A 19 -3.26 0.51 14.79
N HIS A 20 -1.92 0.58 14.76
CA HIS A 20 -1.06 0.44 15.93
C HIS A 20 -0.84 1.78 16.65
N PRO A 21 -1.31 1.97 17.88
CA PRO A 21 -1.17 3.25 18.61
C PRO A 21 0.28 3.72 18.74
N MET A 22 1.19 2.82 19.15
CA MET A 22 2.62 3.14 19.31
C MET A 22 3.28 3.64 18.02
N VAL A 23 2.86 3.10 16.86
CA VAL A 23 3.38 3.56 15.57
C VAL A 23 2.89 4.97 15.27
N ARG A 24 1.59 5.24 15.46
CA ARG A 24 1.03 6.58 15.26
C ARG A 24 1.69 7.64 16.13
N GLU A 25 1.83 7.35 17.44
CA GLU A 25 2.45 8.27 18.41
C GLU A 25 3.95 8.47 18.09
N GLY A 26 4.65 7.39 17.76
CA GLY A 26 6.05 7.44 17.37
C GLY A 26 6.30 8.28 16.13
N LEU A 27 5.49 8.09 15.08
CA LEU A 27 5.55 8.88 13.85
C LEU A 27 5.24 10.36 14.10
N ALA A 28 4.21 10.64 14.93
CA ALA A 28 3.86 12.00 15.31
C ALA A 28 5.04 12.71 15.98
N GLY A 29 5.60 12.11 17.03
CA GLY A 29 6.73 12.69 17.73
C GLY A 29 8.01 12.81 16.89
N VAL A 30 8.19 11.94 15.88
CA VAL A 30 9.28 12.08 14.89
C VAL A 30 9.03 13.29 14.02
N LEU A 31 7.87 13.41 13.37
CA LEU A 31 7.59 14.47 12.41
C LEU A 31 7.53 15.87 13.06
N GLU A 32 7.02 15.96 14.29
CA GLU A 32 7.01 17.21 15.06
C GLU A 32 8.43 17.75 15.31
N ARG A 33 9.40 16.86 15.57
CA ARG A 33 10.83 17.26 15.70
C ARG A 33 11.42 17.85 14.41
N TYR A 34 10.81 17.55 13.27
CA TYR A 34 11.19 18.09 11.96
C TYR A 34 10.30 19.24 11.48
N ASN A 35 9.64 19.95 12.42
CA ASN A 35 8.79 21.12 12.17
C ASN A 35 7.57 20.83 11.28
N MET A 36 6.95 19.64 11.46
CA MET A 36 5.68 19.29 10.82
C MET A 36 4.55 19.30 11.85
N ARG A 37 3.35 19.61 11.42
CA ARG A 37 2.17 19.65 12.26
C ARG A 37 1.29 18.44 12.04
N ILE A 38 0.96 17.71 13.10
CA ILE A 38 0.08 16.55 12.99
C ILE A 38 -1.37 17.04 12.98
N SER A 39 -2.02 16.92 11.83
CA SER A 39 -3.41 17.31 11.65
C SER A 39 -4.38 16.27 12.22
N GLY A 40 -3.95 15.02 12.38
CA GLY A 40 -4.77 13.97 12.98
C GLY A 40 -4.07 12.62 13.04
N LEU A 41 -4.61 11.74 13.90
CA LEU A 41 -4.19 10.36 14.09
C LEU A 41 -5.42 9.48 13.89
N ALA A 42 -5.48 8.71 12.81
CA ALA A 42 -6.57 7.81 12.51
C ALA A 42 -6.16 6.34 12.76
N ALA A 43 -7.03 5.55 13.38
CA ALA A 43 -6.78 4.15 13.70
C ALA A 43 -7.38 3.18 12.67
N ASN A 44 -8.16 3.69 11.70
CA ASN A 44 -8.85 2.88 10.70
C ASN A 44 -9.18 3.73 9.46
N GLY A 45 -9.62 3.08 8.40
CA GLY A 45 -9.89 3.73 7.12
C GLY A 45 -11.06 4.70 7.17
N LYS A 46 -12.11 4.41 7.92
CA LYS A 46 -13.26 5.31 8.09
C LYS A 46 -12.83 6.63 8.73
N GLN A 47 -12.09 6.58 9.83
CA GLN A 47 -11.53 7.78 10.47
C GLN A 47 -10.59 8.54 9.55
N ALA A 48 -9.78 7.83 8.74
CA ALA A 48 -8.89 8.44 7.77
C ALA A 48 -9.64 9.32 6.77
N VAL A 49 -10.71 8.80 6.16
CA VAL A 49 -11.53 9.53 5.20
C VAL A 49 -12.25 10.72 5.87
N GLU A 50 -12.85 10.52 7.04
CA GLU A 50 -13.52 11.56 7.80
C GLU A 50 -12.57 12.71 8.17
N MET A 51 -11.39 12.38 8.73
CA MET A 51 -10.40 13.38 9.11
C MET A 51 -9.82 14.10 7.89
N TYR A 52 -9.55 13.39 6.80
CA TYR A 52 -9.07 14.00 5.56
C TYR A 52 -10.05 15.05 5.03
N SER A 53 -11.34 14.73 4.98
CA SER A 53 -12.38 15.61 4.45
C SER A 53 -12.50 16.92 5.24
N VAL A 54 -12.31 16.87 6.57
CA VAL A 54 -12.42 18.02 7.46
C VAL A 54 -11.12 18.82 7.54
N ARG A 55 -9.98 18.13 7.63
CA ARG A 55 -8.69 18.76 8.00
C ARG A 55 -7.81 19.11 6.80
N ARG A 56 -8.07 18.52 5.63
CA ARG A 56 -7.34 18.76 4.38
C ARG A 56 -5.81 18.81 4.58
N PRO A 57 -5.18 17.72 5.02
CA PRO A 57 -3.75 17.68 5.26
C PRO A 57 -2.96 17.87 3.97
N ASP A 58 -1.74 18.41 4.08
CA ASP A 58 -0.82 18.51 2.94
C ASP A 58 -0.33 17.14 2.49
N VAL A 59 -0.12 16.21 3.45
CA VAL A 59 0.31 14.84 3.19
C VAL A 59 -0.40 13.89 4.14
N MET A 60 -0.80 12.73 3.64
CA MET A 60 -1.26 11.61 4.46
C MET A 60 -0.21 10.50 4.45
N LEU A 61 0.17 10.01 5.63
CA LEU A 61 0.86 8.73 5.82
C LEU A 61 -0.17 7.65 6.09
N LEU A 62 -0.20 6.60 5.29
CA LEU A 62 -1.25 5.58 5.33
C LEU A 62 -0.67 4.18 5.37
N ASP A 63 -1.01 3.40 6.39
CA ASP A 63 -0.77 1.95 6.34
C ASP A 63 -1.77 1.24 5.42
N LEU A 64 -1.32 0.18 4.78
CA LEU A 64 -2.16 -0.67 3.94
C LEU A 64 -3.07 -1.60 4.75
N ARG A 65 -2.62 -2.02 5.94
CA ARG A 65 -3.37 -2.93 6.80
C ARG A 65 -4.14 -2.14 7.83
N LEU A 66 -5.45 -2.06 7.65
CA LEU A 66 -6.38 -1.42 8.57
C LEU A 66 -7.47 -2.41 8.97
N PRO A 67 -8.07 -2.26 10.16
CA PRO A 67 -8.98 -3.27 10.70
C PRO A 67 -10.35 -3.31 10.00
N ASP A 68 -10.76 -2.25 9.32
CA ASP A 68 -12.08 -2.08 8.73
C ASP A 68 -12.09 -2.20 7.20
N GLN A 69 -11.00 -1.83 6.54
CA GLN A 69 -10.87 -1.89 5.09
C GLN A 69 -9.41 -1.86 4.65
N SER A 70 -9.14 -2.19 3.40
CA SER A 70 -7.79 -2.07 2.85
C SER A 70 -7.35 -0.61 2.70
N GLY A 71 -6.08 -0.30 2.97
CA GLY A 71 -5.52 1.02 2.66
C GLY A 71 -5.63 1.39 1.18
N PHE A 72 -5.68 0.41 0.27
CA PHE A 72 -5.96 0.66 -1.15
C PHE A 72 -7.36 1.23 -1.39
N ASP A 73 -8.36 0.79 -0.61
CA ASP A 73 -9.73 1.32 -0.71
C ASP A 73 -9.79 2.75 -0.18
N VAL A 74 -9.03 3.04 0.88
CA VAL A 74 -8.86 4.42 1.38
C VAL A 74 -8.25 5.32 0.30
N VAL A 75 -7.14 4.89 -0.34
CA VAL A 75 -6.52 5.63 -1.46
C VAL A 75 -7.53 5.90 -2.56
N ARG A 76 -8.28 4.88 -2.98
CA ARG A 76 -9.27 4.97 -4.05
C ARG A 76 -10.38 5.96 -3.70
N THR A 77 -10.90 5.89 -2.48
CA THR A 77 -11.95 6.80 -1.97
C THR A 77 -11.44 8.24 -1.93
N LEU A 78 -10.26 8.47 -1.39
CA LEU A 78 -9.70 9.82 -1.25
C LEU A 78 -9.37 10.44 -2.60
N LEU A 79 -8.77 9.72 -3.54
CA LEU A 79 -8.46 10.25 -4.87
C LEU A 79 -9.70 10.47 -5.74
N ALA A 80 -10.80 9.76 -5.47
CA ALA A 80 -12.09 10.06 -6.09
C ALA A 80 -12.72 11.36 -5.55
N MET A 81 -12.47 11.69 -4.27
CA MET A 81 -12.94 12.93 -3.63
C MET A 81 -12.02 14.13 -3.92
N ASP A 82 -10.72 13.88 -3.95
CA ASP A 82 -9.67 14.89 -4.14
C ASP A 82 -8.53 14.28 -4.99
N PRO A 83 -8.54 14.49 -6.32
CA PRO A 83 -7.50 13.98 -7.21
C PRO A 83 -6.08 14.54 -6.93
N GLN A 84 -5.97 15.59 -6.11
CA GLN A 84 -4.69 16.18 -5.71
C GLN A 84 -4.20 15.67 -4.35
N ALA A 85 -4.93 14.76 -3.70
CA ALA A 85 -4.52 14.18 -2.41
C ALA A 85 -3.11 13.60 -2.50
N ARG A 86 -2.25 13.97 -1.56
CA ARG A 86 -0.87 13.49 -1.49
C ARG A 86 -0.77 12.41 -0.44
N ILE A 87 -0.74 11.16 -0.91
CA ILE A 87 -0.75 9.98 -0.05
C ILE A 87 0.58 9.25 -0.19
N ILE A 88 1.25 9.03 0.93
CA ILE A 88 2.42 8.16 1.08
C ILE A 88 1.97 6.90 1.78
N ILE A 89 2.15 5.76 1.16
CA ILE A 89 1.97 4.47 1.82
C ILE A 89 3.18 4.22 2.73
N LEU A 90 2.93 3.96 4.00
CA LEU A 90 3.94 3.59 4.98
C LEU A 90 3.57 2.27 5.63
N THR A 91 4.19 1.18 5.20
CA THR A 91 3.74 -0.18 5.54
C THR A 91 4.91 -1.13 5.77
N SER A 92 4.64 -2.26 6.43
CA SER A 92 5.58 -3.38 6.54
C SER A 92 5.54 -4.30 5.31
N ALA A 93 4.56 -4.14 4.41
CA ALA A 93 4.43 -4.95 3.21
C ALA A 93 5.50 -4.59 2.17
N GLN A 94 6.26 -5.60 1.72
CA GLN A 94 7.35 -5.43 0.75
C GLN A 94 7.04 -6.03 -0.63
N GLY A 95 5.80 -6.48 -0.85
CA GLY A 95 5.40 -7.15 -2.07
C GLY A 95 5.41 -6.21 -3.28
N ASP A 96 5.99 -6.68 -4.39
CA ASP A 96 6.07 -5.94 -5.65
C ASP A 96 4.69 -5.58 -6.24
N ALA A 97 3.68 -6.45 -6.05
CA ALA A 97 2.30 -6.19 -6.43
C ALA A 97 1.66 -5.09 -5.58
N SER A 98 1.95 -5.04 -4.27
CA SER A 98 1.44 -3.97 -3.39
C SER A 98 1.99 -2.61 -3.80
N ILE A 99 3.29 -2.54 -4.11
CA ILE A 99 3.93 -1.32 -4.62
C ILE A 99 3.26 -0.88 -5.93
N TYR A 100 3.10 -1.81 -6.88
CA TYR A 100 2.47 -1.53 -8.16
C TYR A 100 1.03 -1.01 -7.98
N ASN A 101 0.23 -1.67 -7.13
CA ASN A 101 -1.15 -1.28 -6.88
C ASN A 101 -1.24 0.11 -6.28
N ALA A 102 -0.42 0.43 -5.27
CA ALA A 102 -0.39 1.76 -4.64
C ALA A 102 -0.10 2.86 -5.65
N ILE A 103 0.96 2.70 -6.45
CA ILE A 103 1.39 3.71 -7.43
C ILE A 103 0.39 3.81 -8.58
N SER A 104 -0.16 2.68 -9.06
CA SER A 104 -1.18 2.68 -10.11
C SER A 104 -2.49 3.32 -9.68
N LEU A 105 -2.83 3.31 -8.40
CA LEU A 105 -3.97 4.03 -7.83
C LEU A 105 -3.71 5.52 -7.70
N GLY A 106 -2.45 5.98 -7.75
CA GLY A 106 -2.09 7.39 -7.66
C GLY A 106 -1.43 7.80 -6.34
N ALA A 107 -1.03 6.86 -5.47
CA ALA A 107 -0.21 7.19 -4.31
C ALA A 107 1.09 7.87 -4.75
N ARG A 108 1.50 8.93 -4.04
CA ARG A 108 2.69 9.71 -4.35
C ARG A 108 3.97 9.09 -3.79
N GLY A 109 3.84 8.10 -2.91
CA GLY A 109 4.99 7.41 -2.33
C GLY A 109 4.67 6.05 -1.75
N TYR A 110 5.72 5.24 -1.63
CA TYR A 110 5.67 3.94 -0.95
C TYR A 110 6.94 3.76 -0.15
N LEU A 111 6.80 3.73 1.17
CA LEU A 111 7.89 3.63 2.13
C LEU A 111 7.67 2.43 3.05
N LEU A 112 8.76 1.81 3.49
CA LEU A 112 8.70 0.72 4.46
C LEU A 112 8.76 1.29 5.88
N LYS A 113 7.97 0.73 6.79
CA LYS A 113 8.10 0.97 8.23
C LYS A 113 9.52 0.57 8.66
N GLY A 114 10.18 1.43 9.42
CA GLY A 114 11.60 1.27 9.78
C GLY A 114 12.52 2.27 9.07
N ILE A 115 12.00 3.11 8.16
CA ILE A 115 12.71 4.28 7.67
C ILE A 115 13.11 5.19 8.86
N ASP A 116 14.31 5.74 8.83
CA ASP A 116 14.74 6.71 9.86
C ASP A 116 13.95 8.03 9.78
N GLY A 117 13.87 8.73 10.91
CA GLY A 117 13.03 9.91 11.01
C GLY A 117 13.44 11.07 10.10
N ALA A 118 14.74 11.27 9.85
CA ALA A 118 15.22 12.32 8.96
C ALA A 118 14.81 12.04 7.51
N SER A 119 15.04 10.80 7.06
CA SER A 119 14.64 10.37 5.72
C SER A 119 13.12 10.43 5.55
N LEU A 120 12.32 10.03 6.54
CA LEU A 120 10.87 10.15 6.48
C LEU A 120 10.44 11.61 6.31
N ALA A 121 10.99 12.51 7.11
CA ALA A 121 10.67 13.95 7.05
C ALA A 121 11.01 14.53 5.66
N ASP A 122 12.15 14.17 5.08
CA ASP A 122 12.55 14.61 3.75
C ASP A 122 11.60 14.10 2.66
N GLN A 123 11.15 12.85 2.77
CA GLN A 123 10.17 12.31 1.83
C GLN A 123 8.80 13.00 1.96
N VAL A 124 8.36 13.31 3.18
CA VAL A 124 7.12 14.07 3.41
C VAL A 124 7.24 15.49 2.79
N ARG A 125 8.35 16.22 3.00
CA ARG A 125 8.59 17.53 2.37
C ARG A 125 8.54 17.44 0.85
N ARG A 126 9.20 16.43 0.28
CA ARG A 126 9.23 16.19 -1.16
C ARG A 126 7.83 16.01 -1.74
N VAL A 127 7.00 15.21 -1.07
CA VAL A 127 5.62 14.95 -1.51
C VAL A 127 4.73 16.17 -1.28
N ALA A 128 4.89 16.89 -0.18
CA ALA A 128 4.20 18.16 0.07
C ALA A 128 4.48 19.20 -1.01
N ALA A 129 5.70 19.22 -1.55
CA ALA A 129 6.08 20.07 -2.69
C ALA A 129 5.59 19.56 -4.06
N GLY A 130 4.75 18.50 -4.10
CA GLY A 130 4.19 17.95 -5.33
C GLY A 130 5.04 16.88 -6.01
N GLY A 131 6.17 16.49 -5.41
CA GLY A 131 7.01 15.37 -5.88
C GLY A 131 6.44 14.00 -5.56
N SER A 132 7.27 12.98 -5.79
CA SER A 132 6.98 11.60 -5.42
C SER A 132 8.15 10.99 -4.63
N CYS A 133 7.87 9.96 -3.84
CA CYS A 133 8.89 9.27 -3.07
C CYS A 133 8.80 7.75 -3.26
N LEU A 134 9.86 7.21 -3.84
CA LEU A 134 10.11 5.77 -3.97
C LEU A 134 11.58 5.53 -3.64
N SER A 135 11.86 4.60 -2.74
CA SER A 135 13.25 4.19 -2.53
C SER A 135 13.79 3.48 -3.79
N PRO A 136 15.10 3.48 -4.04
CA PRO A 136 15.70 2.74 -5.15
C PRO A 136 15.25 1.27 -5.19
N GLU A 137 15.21 0.60 -4.04
CA GLU A 137 14.74 -0.77 -3.91
C GLU A 137 13.26 -0.93 -4.31
N THR A 138 12.40 0.01 -3.89
CA THR A 138 10.97 0.01 -4.23
C THR A 138 10.78 0.25 -5.75
N ALA A 139 11.57 1.13 -6.34
CA ALA A 139 11.54 1.38 -7.78
C ALA A 139 12.01 0.17 -8.60
N GLU A 140 13.02 -0.55 -8.12
CA GLU A 140 13.47 -1.80 -8.75
C GLU A 140 12.39 -2.88 -8.70
N LYS A 141 11.76 -3.13 -7.54
CA LYS A 141 10.65 -4.08 -7.39
C LYS A 141 9.48 -3.72 -8.29
N LEU A 142 9.14 -2.43 -8.41
CA LEU A 142 8.11 -1.94 -9.32
C LEU A 142 8.45 -2.28 -10.79
N THR A 143 9.69 -2.05 -11.21
CA THR A 143 10.15 -2.35 -12.57
C THR A 143 10.10 -3.85 -12.85
N GLN A 144 10.54 -4.68 -11.89
CA GLN A 144 10.46 -6.13 -12.00
C GLN A 144 9.02 -6.63 -12.11
N TYR A 145 8.09 -6.04 -11.33
CA TYR A 145 6.67 -6.40 -11.42
C TYR A 145 6.05 -6.02 -12.77
N ILE A 146 6.35 -4.83 -13.29
CA ILE A 146 5.85 -4.38 -14.59
C ILE A 146 6.31 -5.31 -15.73
N SER A 147 7.55 -5.79 -15.66
CA SER A 147 8.12 -6.71 -16.64
C SER A 147 7.71 -8.18 -16.45
N SER A 148 7.12 -8.53 -15.31
CA SER A 148 6.69 -9.91 -15.03
C SER A 148 5.36 -10.26 -15.70
N GLN A 149 5.11 -11.57 -15.88
CA GLN A 149 3.80 -12.05 -16.30
C GLN A 149 2.80 -11.91 -15.17
N LYS A 150 1.89 -10.94 -15.28
CA LYS A 150 0.86 -10.68 -14.27
C LYS A 150 -0.20 -11.78 -14.25
N LEU A 151 -0.69 -12.10 -13.05
CA LEU A 151 -1.90 -12.89 -12.92
C LEU A 151 -3.11 -12.07 -13.39
N SER A 152 -4.02 -12.71 -14.12
CA SER A 152 -5.32 -12.11 -14.41
C SER A 152 -6.20 -12.08 -13.16
N GLN A 153 -7.25 -11.25 -13.18
CA GLN A 153 -8.20 -11.16 -12.06
C GLN A 153 -8.79 -12.54 -11.72
N ARG A 154 -9.08 -13.36 -12.74
CA ARG A 154 -9.60 -14.72 -12.56
C ARG A 154 -8.59 -15.67 -11.93
N GLU A 155 -7.32 -15.53 -12.26
CA GLU A 155 -6.24 -16.31 -11.64
C GLU A 155 -6.02 -15.90 -10.18
N ILE A 156 -6.14 -14.61 -9.85
CA ILE A 156 -6.09 -14.12 -8.46
C ILE A 156 -7.27 -14.66 -7.66
N GLU A 157 -8.48 -14.64 -8.21
CA GLU A 157 -9.68 -15.21 -7.57
C GLU A 157 -9.51 -16.72 -7.27
N VAL A 158 -9.07 -17.50 -8.26
CA VAL A 158 -8.77 -18.92 -8.07
C VAL A 158 -7.72 -19.15 -6.99
N LEU A 159 -6.65 -18.36 -7.01
CA LEU A 159 -5.56 -18.45 -6.04
C LEU A 159 -6.03 -18.08 -4.61
N GLY A 160 -6.92 -17.11 -4.48
CA GLY A 160 -7.55 -16.74 -3.21
C GLY A 160 -8.48 -17.83 -2.66
N LEU A 161 -9.12 -18.63 -3.51
CA LEU A 161 -9.89 -19.81 -3.07
C LEU A 161 -8.96 -20.96 -2.67
N ILE A 162 -7.84 -21.10 -3.36
CA ILE A 162 -6.79 -22.08 -2.99
C ILE A 162 -6.22 -21.77 -1.60
N SER A 163 -5.96 -20.48 -1.30
CA SER A 163 -5.44 -20.08 0.01
C SER A 163 -6.41 -20.38 1.16
N LYS A 164 -7.71 -20.44 0.86
CA LYS A 164 -8.77 -20.87 1.79
C LYS A 164 -8.96 -22.40 1.86
N GLY A 165 -8.04 -23.18 1.28
CA GLY A 165 -8.06 -24.65 1.31
C GLY A 165 -9.04 -25.31 0.34
N LYS A 166 -9.67 -24.58 -0.59
CA LYS A 166 -10.65 -25.12 -1.51
C LYS A 166 -10.04 -26.05 -2.56
N GLY A 167 -10.70 -27.19 -2.80
CA GLY A 167 -10.37 -28.13 -3.88
C GLY A 167 -10.86 -27.65 -5.25
N ASN A 168 -10.32 -28.20 -6.35
CA ASN A 168 -10.67 -27.75 -7.69
C ASN A 168 -12.17 -27.87 -8.00
N LYS A 169 -12.85 -28.92 -7.49
CA LYS A 169 -14.30 -29.08 -7.66
C LYS A 169 -15.08 -28.00 -6.93
N GLU A 170 -14.74 -27.71 -5.65
CA GLU A 170 -15.37 -26.63 -4.88
C GLU A 170 -15.14 -25.25 -5.53
N ILE A 171 -13.91 -25.01 -6.02
CA ILE A 171 -13.60 -23.78 -6.75
C ILE A 171 -14.47 -23.68 -8.01
N ALA A 172 -14.57 -24.74 -8.79
CA ALA A 172 -15.37 -24.78 -10.01
C ALA A 172 -16.84 -24.40 -9.73
N ASP A 173 -17.43 -24.96 -8.68
CA ASP A 173 -18.80 -24.67 -8.24
C ASP A 173 -18.95 -23.19 -7.81
N LEU A 174 -17.98 -22.67 -7.02
CA LEU A 174 -18.03 -21.29 -6.51
C LEU A 174 -17.89 -20.22 -7.59
N ILE A 175 -17.13 -20.50 -8.63
CA ILE A 175 -16.88 -19.52 -9.70
C ILE A 175 -17.60 -19.88 -11.01
N PHE A 176 -18.52 -20.84 -10.97
CA PHE A 176 -19.40 -21.24 -12.08
C PHE A 176 -18.65 -21.65 -13.35
N VAL A 177 -17.64 -22.52 -13.22
CA VAL A 177 -16.87 -23.08 -14.34
C VAL A 177 -16.71 -24.60 -14.18
N THR A 178 -16.08 -25.26 -15.14
CA THR A 178 -15.75 -26.69 -15.05
C THR A 178 -14.49 -26.91 -14.20
N GLU A 179 -14.36 -28.08 -13.57
CA GLU A 179 -13.14 -28.46 -12.87
C GLU A 179 -11.89 -28.42 -13.77
N ASN A 180 -12.05 -28.76 -15.06
CA ASN A 180 -10.96 -28.65 -16.02
C ASN A 180 -10.52 -27.19 -16.26
N THR A 181 -11.45 -26.25 -16.23
CA THR A 181 -11.13 -24.82 -16.33
C THR A 181 -10.32 -24.37 -15.12
N VAL A 182 -10.68 -24.83 -13.92
CA VAL A 182 -9.88 -24.55 -12.70
C VAL A 182 -8.48 -25.14 -12.80
N LYS A 183 -8.34 -26.40 -13.25
CA LYS A 183 -7.03 -27.03 -13.48
C LYS A 183 -6.16 -26.22 -14.46
N MET A 184 -6.77 -25.66 -15.53
CA MET A 184 -6.06 -24.79 -16.46
C MET A 184 -5.60 -23.47 -15.79
N HIS A 185 -6.45 -22.84 -14.97
CA HIS A 185 -6.05 -21.66 -14.22
C HIS A 185 -4.89 -21.96 -13.26
N VAL A 186 -4.99 -23.05 -12.49
CA VAL A 186 -3.92 -23.48 -11.57
C VAL A 186 -2.60 -23.66 -12.34
N LYS A 187 -2.61 -24.37 -13.48
CA LYS A 187 -1.39 -24.52 -14.31
C LYS A 187 -0.79 -23.20 -14.75
N LYS A 188 -1.63 -22.23 -15.18
CA LYS A 188 -1.18 -20.89 -15.57
C LYS A 188 -0.61 -20.11 -14.38
N ILE A 189 -1.25 -20.21 -13.21
CA ILE A 189 -0.78 -19.58 -11.97
C ILE A 189 0.60 -20.11 -11.61
N LEU A 190 0.78 -21.43 -11.56
CA LEU A 190 2.06 -22.06 -11.25
C LEU A 190 3.17 -21.58 -12.21
N LEU A 191 2.89 -21.54 -13.51
CA LEU A 191 3.84 -21.07 -14.50
C LEU A 191 4.21 -19.59 -14.29
N LYS A 192 3.22 -18.71 -14.11
CA LYS A 192 3.44 -17.27 -13.96
C LYS A 192 4.16 -16.92 -12.66
N LEU A 193 3.87 -17.63 -11.59
CA LEU A 193 4.53 -17.45 -10.29
C LEU A 193 5.84 -18.22 -10.18
N ARG A 194 6.19 -19.08 -11.16
CA ARG A 194 7.31 -20.02 -11.09
C ARG A 194 7.25 -20.90 -9.83
N ALA A 195 6.06 -21.34 -9.46
CA ALA A 195 5.81 -22.19 -8.31
C ALA A 195 5.76 -23.67 -8.74
N ASN A 196 6.30 -24.55 -7.89
CA ASN A 196 6.32 -26.00 -8.14
C ASN A 196 4.96 -26.65 -7.82
N ASP A 197 4.23 -26.09 -6.86
CA ASP A 197 2.94 -26.59 -6.41
C ASP A 197 2.01 -25.45 -5.96
N ARG A 198 0.75 -25.81 -5.66
CA ARG A 198 -0.29 -24.85 -5.27
C ARG A 198 -0.02 -24.17 -3.93
N THR A 199 0.64 -24.85 -2.99
CA THR A 199 1.00 -24.29 -1.68
C THR A 199 2.08 -23.23 -1.84
N GLN A 200 3.12 -23.54 -2.59
CA GLN A 200 4.18 -22.59 -2.91
C GLN A 200 3.60 -21.36 -3.68
N ALA A 201 2.64 -21.58 -4.58
CA ALA A 201 1.99 -20.47 -5.28
C ALA A 201 1.28 -19.51 -4.33
N VAL A 202 0.60 -20.02 -3.30
CA VAL A 202 -0.04 -19.20 -2.25
C VAL A 202 1.00 -18.42 -1.46
N VAL A 203 2.08 -19.08 -1.01
CA VAL A 203 3.16 -18.41 -0.26
C VAL A 203 3.77 -17.26 -1.08
N ILE A 204 4.11 -17.53 -2.35
CA ILE A 204 4.65 -16.50 -3.25
C ILE A 204 3.64 -15.35 -3.44
N ALA A 205 2.36 -15.66 -3.59
CA ALA A 205 1.32 -14.64 -3.78
C ALA A 205 1.17 -13.72 -2.55
N ILE A 206 1.23 -14.27 -1.34
CA ILE A 206 1.23 -13.48 -0.09
C ILE A 206 2.49 -12.61 -0.02
N GLN A 207 3.67 -13.17 -0.27
CA GLN A 207 4.92 -12.43 -0.27
C GLN A 207 4.94 -11.28 -1.27
N ARG A 208 4.34 -11.47 -2.44
CA ARG A 208 4.22 -10.45 -3.50
C ARG A 208 3.09 -9.45 -3.24
N GLY A 209 2.23 -9.67 -2.24
CA GLY A 209 1.07 -8.82 -1.97
C GLY A 209 -0.05 -8.96 -3.00
N LEU A 210 -0.18 -10.13 -3.61
CA LEU A 210 -1.30 -10.49 -4.48
C LEU A 210 -2.49 -11.03 -3.68
N LEU A 211 -2.22 -11.55 -2.49
CA LEU A 211 -3.20 -12.02 -1.51
C LEU A 211 -2.85 -11.46 -0.14
N ASP A 212 -3.88 -11.23 0.67
CA ASP A 212 -3.73 -10.95 2.10
C ASP A 212 -3.40 -12.25 2.87
N ALA A 213 -2.63 -12.11 3.96
CA ALA A 213 -2.22 -13.23 4.82
C ALA A 213 -3.28 -13.58 5.85
#